data_a1ed06f62f126006fec23253282fecdf
#
_entry.id   a1ed06f62f126006fec23253282fecdf
#
_cell.length_a   1.000
_cell.length_b   1.000
_cell.length_c   1.000
_cell.angle_alpha   90.00
_cell.angle_beta   90.00
_cell.angle_gamma   90.00
#
_symmetry.space_group_name_H-M   'P 1'
#
loop_
_entity.id
_entity.type
_entity.pdbx_description
1 polymer ?
#
loop_
_entity_poly.entity_id
_entity_poly.type
_entity_poly.pdbx_seq_one_letter_code
_entity_poly.pdbx_strand_id
1 'polypeptide(L)'
;MPATQRSTKSHPRKPGSQSALRHLNQQRIIECLLSGPSTQAELSRQTGLSTATVSNIVKIMQDAGLVSTEPTTSSGRRATNVRLNSNGAVAVGIDFGRRHLRVVLASLGYHVIAEDFIELPLGHQAEEGIAAAVKLLARLLEENSIDPSAVVGAGAGIPGPIDRRSGTVAQGAILPEWVGIDILHRLEEALNCPVFVDNDANLGALSEVTWGPHSGVSNLMFLKIGSGIGAGLILNGVPYYGNVGITGEIGHATIHEHGLVCRCGNRGCLETIASTTTMIELLGRGQDTLLTPQDIVRNCLAGDSATQRVVDDAGLAVGRALGNVSNLINPEVIVVGGPLAGLGDLLLDPIRRGLVRHAVPVVGETTHLAMSSLGARAEALGAAALVFQHAGITTK
;
A
#
# COMPACT_ATOMS: atom_id res chain seq x y z
N MET A 1 -9.55 44.67 -8.90
CA MET A 1 -8.69 44.19 -7.80
C MET A 1 -8.87 42.68 -7.70
N PRO A 2 -7.89 41.84 -8.01
CA PRO A 2 -8.03 40.39 -7.90
C PRO A 2 -7.66 39.95 -6.47
N ALA A 3 -8.50 39.08 -5.93
CA ALA A 3 -8.32 38.46 -4.61
C ALA A 3 -7.12 37.49 -4.65
N THR A 4 -6.20 37.65 -3.75
CA THR A 4 -5.03 36.81 -3.53
C THR A 4 -5.46 35.45 -2.99
N GLN A 5 -5.41 34.44 -3.83
CA GLN A 5 -5.46 33.05 -3.43
C GLN A 5 -4.20 32.71 -2.61
N ARG A 6 -4.38 32.40 -1.34
CA ARG A 6 -3.32 31.79 -0.52
C ARG A 6 -3.22 30.32 -0.86
N SER A 7 -2.29 29.99 -1.72
CA SER A 7 -1.83 28.61 -1.96
C SER A 7 -1.14 28.09 -0.68
N THR A 8 -1.75 27.15 0.00
CA THR A 8 -1.11 26.35 1.05
C THR A 8 -0.24 25.28 0.40
N LYS A 9 0.95 25.67 -0.05
CA LYS A 9 1.98 24.74 -0.49
C LYS A 9 2.43 23.89 0.70
N SER A 10 2.08 22.61 0.73
CA SER A 10 2.71 21.63 1.62
C SER A 10 4.17 21.45 1.19
N HIS A 11 5.07 22.11 1.86
CA HIS A 11 6.51 21.94 1.63
C HIS A 11 6.95 20.60 2.20
N PRO A 12 7.82 19.82 1.51
CA PRO A 12 8.42 18.63 2.09
C PRO A 12 9.15 19.01 3.38
N ARG A 13 8.81 18.35 4.47
CA ARG A 13 9.32 18.65 5.82
C ARG A 13 10.82 18.40 5.84
N LYS A 14 11.62 19.42 6.13
CA LYS A 14 13.07 19.29 6.30
C LYS A 14 13.36 18.41 7.52
N PRO A 15 14.23 17.38 7.42
CA PRO A 15 14.68 16.61 8.59
C PRO A 15 15.22 17.57 9.66
N GLY A 16 14.79 17.38 10.93
CA GLY A 16 15.19 18.24 12.05
C GLY A 16 14.34 19.50 12.27
N SER A 17 13.26 19.73 11.49
CA SER A 17 12.33 20.82 11.78
C SER A 17 11.51 20.55 13.05
N GLN A 18 11.06 21.63 13.75
CA GLN A 18 10.18 21.48 14.92
C GLN A 18 8.89 20.69 14.62
N SER A 19 8.40 20.76 13.39
CA SER A 19 7.24 19.99 12.94
C SER A 19 7.57 18.50 12.80
N ALA A 20 8.74 18.13 12.30
CA ALA A 20 9.19 16.73 12.20
C ALA A 20 9.41 16.12 13.60
N LEU A 21 10.03 16.86 14.53
CA LEU A 21 10.20 16.41 15.92
C LEU A 21 8.85 16.24 16.63
N ARG A 22 7.91 17.16 16.42
CA ARG A 22 6.57 17.07 17.00
C ARG A 22 5.82 15.85 16.49
N HIS A 23 5.93 15.55 15.21
CA HIS A 23 5.35 14.38 14.58
C HIS A 23 5.93 13.08 15.15
N LEU A 24 7.25 12.95 15.21
CA LEU A 24 7.93 11.81 15.85
C LEU A 24 7.48 11.58 17.30
N ASN A 25 7.33 12.67 18.07
CA ASN A 25 6.89 12.55 19.46
C ASN A 25 5.40 12.14 19.57
N GLN A 26 4.56 12.56 18.64
CA GLN A 26 3.17 12.13 18.55
C GLN A 26 3.09 10.63 18.25
N GLN A 27 3.89 10.15 17.31
CA GLN A 27 3.99 8.72 16.99
C GLN A 27 4.35 7.87 18.21
N ARG A 28 5.37 8.25 18.97
CA ARG A 28 5.77 7.53 20.21
C ARG A 28 4.62 7.41 21.20
N ILE A 29 3.81 8.46 21.36
CA ILE A 29 2.65 8.43 22.25
C ILE A 29 1.60 7.44 21.74
N ILE A 30 1.33 7.43 20.43
CA ILE A 30 0.37 6.52 19.82
C ILE A 30 0.85 5.07 19.98
N GLU A 31 2.11 4.77 19.72
CA GLU A 31 2.70 3.45 19.93
C GLU A 31 2.48 2.92 21.36
N CYS A 32 2.68 3.78 22.36
CA CYS A 32 2.38 3.42 23.74
C CYS A 32 0.88 3.13 23.97
N LEU A 33 0.01 3.96 23.37
CA LEU A 33 -1.45 3.83 23.53
C LEU A 33 -2.04 2.66 22.75
N LEU A 34 -1.37 2.15 21.72
CA LEU A 34 -1.76 0.91 21.03
C LEU A 34 -1.67 -0.31 21.95
N SER A 35 -0.74 -0.30 22.92
CA SER A 35 -0.62 -1.35 23.94
C SER A 35 -1.70 -1.25 25.03
N GLY A 36 -2.47 -0.15 25.07
CA GLY A 36 -3.55 0.08 26.01
C GLY A 36 -3.58 1.51 26.56
N PRO A 37 -4.66 1.87 27.27
CA PRO A 37 -4.78 3.17 27.89
C PRO A 37 -3.65 3.42 28.89
N SER A 38 -3.10 4.64 28.90
CA SER A 38 -1.99 5.02 29.76
C SER A 38 -2.17 6.43 30.32
N THR A 39 -1.68 6.67 31.51
CA THR A 39 -1.68 8.02 32.07
C THR A 39 -0.62 8.91 31.39
N GLN A 40 -0.83 10.24 31.36
CA GLN A 40 0.17 11.15 30.81
C GLN A 40 1.56 11.02 31.47
N ALA A 41 1.60 10.65 32.76
CA ALA A 41 2.84 10.37 33.48
C ALA A 41 3.52 9.08 33.01
N GLU A 42 2.76 8.02 32.70
CA GLU A 42 3.27 6.78 32.12
C GLU A 42 3.77 7.00 30.71
N LEU A 43 3.00 7.71 29.89
CA LEU A 43 3.42 8.11 28.53
C LEU A 43 4.74 8.90 28.56
N SER A 44 4.90 9.82 29.52
CA SER A 44 6.15 10.57 29.71
C SER A 44 7.34 9.64 30.01
N ARG A 45 7.13 8.62 30.88
CA ARG A 45 8.18 7.65 31.20
C ARG A 45 8.52 6.72 30.06
N GLN A 46 7.51 6.21 29.36
CA GLN A 46 7.68 5.25 28.25
C GLN A 46 8.32 5.89 27.03
N THR A 47 7.92 7.14 26.69
CA THR A 47 8.40 7.85 25.52
C THR A 47 9.70 8.62 25.77
N GLY A 48 10.09 8.85 27.03
CA GLY A 48 11.20 9.73 27.39
C GLY A 48 10.92 11.23 27.18
N LEU A 49 9.66 11.61 26.90
CA LEU A 49 9.26 12.99 26.68
C LEU A 49 8.94 13.67 28.02
N SER A 50 9.13 15.02 28.09
CA SER A 50 8.70 15.77 29.25
C SER A 50 7.17 15.73 29.40
N THR A 51 6.67 15.80 30.65
CA THR A 51 5.23 15.84 30.92
C THR A 51 4.52 17.00 30.22
N ALA A 52 5.18 18.14 30.08
CA ALA A 52 4.65 19.29 29.35
C ALA A 52 4.52 18.98 27.84
N THR A 53 5.50 18.29 27.26
CA THR A 53 5.46 17.84 25.86
C THR A 53 4.33 16.86 25.64
N VAL A 54 4.19 15.84 26.51
CA VAL A 54 3.11 14.85 26.45
C VAL A 54 1.74 15.54 26.56
N SER A 55 1.55 16.43 27.54
CA SER A 55 0.28 17.13 27.73
C SER A 55 -0.12 17.97 26.51
N ASN A 56 0.85 18.67 25.91
CA ASN A 56 0.60 19.45 24.69
C ASN A 56 0.24 18.55 23.48
N ILE A 57 0.94 17.44 23.30
CA ILE A 57 0.66 16.51 22.20
C ILE A 57 -0.69 15.85 22.42
N VAL A 58 -0.98 15.36 23.63
CA VAL A 58 -2.28 14.75 23.97
C VAL A 58 -3.43 15.72 23.70
N LYS A 59 -3.27 17.00 24.02
CA LYS A 59 -4.26 18.01 23.71
C LYS A 59 -4.50 18.15 22.20
N ILE A 60 -3.43 18.23 21.41
CA ILE A 60 -3.51 18.30 19.93
C ILE A 60 -4.22 17.05 19.38
N MET A 61 -3.88 15.88 19.90
CA MET A 61 -4.51 14.61 19.50
C MET A 61 -5.97 14.55 19.90
N GLN A 62 -6.33 15.09 21.06
CA GLN A 62 -7.72 15.17 21.53
C GLN A 62 -8.55 16.13 20.67
N ASP A 63 -7.98 17.31 20.34
CA ASP A 63 -8.62 18.29 19.45
C ASP A 63 -8.82 17.72 18.02
N ALA A 64 -7.96 16.78 17.62
CA ALA A 64 -8.07 16.02 16.36
C ALA A 64 -8.97 14.77 16.45
N GLY A 65 -9.60 14.49 17.60
CA GLY A 65 -10.44 13.32 17.79
C GLY A 65 -9.69 11.98 17.89
N LEU A 66 -8.36 12.00 17.93
CA LEU A 66 -7.52 10.80 17.92
C LEU A 66 -7.49 10.08 19.27
N VAL A 67 -7.63 10.83 20.36
CA VAL A 67 -7.64 10.30 21.74
C VAL A 67 -8.76 10.90 22.56
N SER A 68 -9.22 10.15 23.54
CA SER A 68 -10.06 10.63 24.64
C SER A 68 -9.27 10.66 25.93
N THR A 69 -9.65 11.56 26.83
CA THR A 69 -9.01 11.71 28.14
C THR A 69 -10.05 11.57 29.24
N GLU A 70 -9.74 10.82 30.26
CA GLU A 70 -10.58 10.61 31.44
C GLU A 70 -9.79 10.92 32.72
N PRO A 71 -10.39 11.63 33.70
CA PRO A 71 -9.79 11.79 35.00
C PRO A 71 -9.60 10.42 35.68
N THR A 72 -8.43 10.19 36.25
CA THR A 72 -8.13 8.96 37.00
C THR A 72 -7.26 9.26 38.23
N THR A 73 -6.96 8.24 39.00
CA THR A 73 -6.03 8.35 40.13
C THR A 73 -4.89 7.35 39.92
N SER A 74 -3.66 7.83 39.88
CA SER A 74 -2.46 7.00 39.82
C SER A 74 -1.60 7.24 41.06
N SER A 75 -1.26 6.18 41.82
CA SER A 75 -0.48 6.27 43.06
C SER A 75 -1.02 7.30 44.06
N GLY A 76 -2.36 7.38 44.22
CA GLY A 76 -3.04 8.30 45.15
C GLY A 76 -3.07 9.77 44.69
N ARG A 77 -2.61 10.10 43.49
CA ARG A 77 -2.63 11.47 42.95
C ARG A 77 -3.57 11.55 41.75
N ARG A 78 -4.17 12.73 41.54
CA ARG A 78 -4.96 13.00 40.31
C ARG A 78 -4.11 12.79 39.07
N ALA A 79 -4.59 12.01 38.13
CA ALA A 79 -3.96 11.74 36.85
C ALA A 79 -5.00 11.85 35.74
N THR A 80 -4.53 11.95 34.51
CA THR A 80 -5.36 11.92 33.30
C THR A 80 -5.00 10.66 32.53
N ASN A 81 -5.94 9.75 32.39
CA ASN A 81 -5.83 8.57 31.54
C ASN A 81 -6.11 9.00 30.09
N VAL A 82 -5.31 8.51 29.18
CA VAL A 82 -5.40 8.78 27.74
C VAL A 82 -5.68 7.44 27.04
N ARG A 83 -6.67 7.44 26.16
CA ARG A 83 -7.06 6.27 25.37
C ARG A 83 -7.16 6.67 23.90
N LEU A 84 -6.73 5.80 23.00
CA LEU A 84 -7.04 5.96 21.57
C LEU A 84 -8.54 5.84 21.35
N ASN A 85 -9.10 6.71 20.53
CA ASN A 85 -10.47 6.61 20.08
C ASN A 85 -10.54 5.59 18.94
N SER A 86 -10.85 4.35 19.26
CA SER A 86 -11.01 3.29 18.26
C SER A 86 -12.11 3.58 17.23
N ASN A 87 -13.13 4.33 17.61
CA ASN A 87 -14.27 4.71 16.74
C ASN A 87 -14.27 6.18 16.32
N GLY A 88 -13.32 6.98 16.81
CA GLY A 88 -13.28 8.44 16.58
C GLY A 88 -12.37 8.89 15.45
N ALA A 89 -11.57 7.97 14.88
CA ALA A 89 -10.68 8.28 13.77
C ALA A 89 -10.61 7.07 12.83
N VAL A 90 -11.23 7.22 11.67
CA VAL A 90 -11.31 6.19 10.63
C VAL A 90 -10.49 6.63 9.44
N ALA A 91 -9.55 5.79 9.01
CA ALA A 91 -8.88 5.94 7.73
C ALA A 91 -9.63 5.13 6.66
N VAL A 92 -9.76 5.74 5.50
CA VAL A 92 -10.29 5.08 4.31
C VAL A 92 -9.11 4.64 3.44
N GLY A 93 -9.07 3.37 3.07
CA GLY A 93 -8.15 2.85 2.08
C GLY A 93 -8.90 2.48 0.81
N ILE A 94 -8.47 3.01 -0.32
CA ILE A 94 -9.08 2.77 -1.62
C ILE A 94 -8.03 2.15 -2.55
N ASP A 95 -8.35 1.04 -3.19
CA ASP A 95 -7.53 0.44 -4.24
C ASP A 95 -8.29 0.46 -5.56
N PHE A 96 -7.78 1.24 -6.50
CA PHE A 96 -8.28 1.30 -7.87
C PHE A 96 -7.47 0.33 -8.73
N GLY A 97 -8.11 -0.71 -9.21
CA GLY A 97 -7.52 -1.62 -10.15
C GLY A 97 -8.09 -1.48 -11.55
N ARG A 98 -7.54 -2.21 -12.51
CA ARG A 98 -7.99 -2.16 -13.91
C ARG A 98 -9.44 -2.61 -14.10
N ARG A 99 -9.94 -3.48 -13.22
CA ARG A 99 -11.29 -4.07 -13.26
C ARG A 99 -11.95 -4.13 -11.90
N HIS A 100 -11.41 -3.44 -10.92
CA HIS A 100 -11.95 -3.51 -9.56
C HIS A 100 -11.73 -2.22 -8.80
N LEU A 101 -12.55 -2.06 -7.81
CA LEU A 101 -12.43 -1.06 -6.76
C LEU A 101 -12.63 -1.76 -5.43
N ARG A 102 -11.73 -1.56 -4.49
CA ARG A 102 -11.87 -1.99 -3.10
C ARG A 102 -11.80 -0.79 -2.17
N VAL A 103 -12.66 -0.77 -1.16
CA VAL A 103 -12.65 0.23 -0.09
C VAL A 103 -12.54 -0.50 1.25
N VAL A 104 -11.64 -0.02 2.10
CA VAL A 104 -11.44 -0.52 3.47
C VAL A 104 -11.59 0.64 4.43
N LEU A 105 -12.34 0.43 5.52
CA LEU A 105 -12.39 1.32 6.68
C LEU A 105 -11.54 0.71 7.79
N ALA A 106 -10.55 1.45 8.25
CA ALA A 106 -9.66 1.01 9.32
C ALA A 106 -9.64 2.00 10.48
N SER A 107 -9.65 1.48 11.70
CA SER A 107 -9.48 2.30 12.91
C SER A 107 -7.99 2.58 13.19
N LEU A 108 -7.73 3.55 14.05
CA LEU A 108 -6.41 3.93 14.53
C LEU A 108 -5.60 2.79 15.13
N GLY A 109 -6.26 1.77 15.65
CA GLY A 109 -5.64 0.55 16.16
C GLY A 109 -5.28 -0.48 15.08
N TYR A 110 -5.31 -0.10 13.82
CA TYR A 110 -5.11 -0.99 12.67
C TYR A 110 -6.10 -2.16 12.62
N HIS A 111 -7.32 -1.96 13.14
CA HIS A 111 -8.41 -2.91 12.97
C HIS A 111 -9.23 -2.55 11.74
N VAL A 112 -9.47 -3.52 10.89
CA VAL A 112 -10.42 -3.37 9.79
C VAL A 112 -11.83 -3.35 10.38
N ILE A 113 -12.54 -2.25 10.18
CA ILE A 113 -13.92 -2.07 10.64
C ILE A 113 -14.87 -2.68 9.63
N ALA A 114 -14.67 -2.34 8.35
CA ALA A 114 -15.46 -2.83 7.23
C ALA A 114 -14.66 -2.76 5.95
N GLU A 115 -15.02 -3.60 5.00
CA GLU A 115 -14.46 -3.55 3.64
C GLU A 115 -15.48 -4.06 2.64
N ASP A 116 -15.38 -3.56 1.42
CA ASP A 116 -16.15 -4.09 0.31
C ASP A 116 -15.41 -3.89 -1.02
N PHE A 117 -15.91 -4.59 -2.02
CA PHE A 117 -15.30 -4.73 -3.33
C PHE A 117 -16.38 -4.71 -4.40
N ILE A 118 -16.10 -4.03 -5.50
CA ILE A 118 -16.93 -4.04 -6.69
C ILE A 118 -16.08 -4.26 -7.94
N GLU A 119 -16.65 -4.88 -8.96
CA GLU A 119 -16.06 -4.94 -10.28
C GLU A 119 -16.30 -3.63 -11.04
N LEU A 120 -15.28 -3.19 -11.79
CA LEU A 120 -15.36 -2.05 -12.70
C LEU A 120 -15.19 -2.51 -14.15
N PRO A 121 -15.84 -1.83 -15.11
CA PRO A 121 -15.60 -2.09 -16.52
C PRO A 121 -14.13 -1.90 -16.90
N LEU A 122 -13.64 -2.70 -17.84
CA LEU A 122 -12.33 -2.47 -18.43
C LEU A 122 -12.34 -1.15 -19.20
N GLY A 123 -11.35 -0.28 -18.95
CA GLY A 123 -11.28 1.04 -19.60
C GLY A 123 -12.19 2.10 -18.95
N HIS A 124 -12.62 1.88 -17.70
CA HIS A 124 -13.42 2.87 -16.97
C HIS A 124 -12.65 4.20 -16.82
N GLN A 125 -13.37 5.29 -16.94
CA GLN A 125 -12.83 6.64 -16.77
C GLN A 125 -12.59 6.95 -15.30
N ALA A 126 -11.72 7.91 -14.99
CA ALA A 126 -11.40 8.29 -13.62
C ALA A 126 -12.64 8.76 -12.85
N GLU A 127 -13.50 9.52 -13.50
CA GLU A 127 -14.76 10.01 -12.94
C GLU A 127 -15.70 8.87 -12.54
N GLU A 128 -15.77 7.80 -13.34
CA GLU A 128 -16.57 6.61 -13.03
C GLU A 128 -16.00 5.85 -11.82
N GLY A 129 -14.68 5.68 -11.79
CA GLY A 129 -13.98 5.05 -10.66
C GLY A 129 -14.17 5.85 -9.36
N ILE A 130 -13.99 7.16 -9.41
CA ILE A 130 -14.16 8.06 -8.25
C ILE A 130 -15.61 8.05 -7.77
N ALA A 131 -16.60 8.17 -8.66
CA ALA A 131 -18.01 8.11 -8.29
C ALA A 131 -18.38 6.77 -7.64
N ALA A 132 -17.83 5.67 -8.14
CA ALA A 132 -18.01 4.35 -7.55
C ALA A 132 -17.40 4.28 -6.14
N ALA A 133 -16.20 4.85 -5.92
CA ALA A 133 -15.55 4.90 -4.62
C ALA A 133 -16.36 5.70 -3.59
N VAL A 134 -16.87 6.88 -3.97
CA VAL A 134 -17.74 7.71 -3.13
C VAL A 134 -18.99 6.94 -2.71
N LYS A 135 -19.66 6.27 -3.67
CA LYS A 135 -20.87 5.49 -3.39
C LYS A 135 -20.58 4.30 -2.47
N LEU A 136 -19.48 3.60 -2.70
CA LEU A 136 -19.08 2.46 -1.89
C LEU A 136 -18.71 2.89 -0.48
N LEU A 137 -17.95 3.99 -0.33
CA LEU A 137 -17.62 4.57 0.96
C LEU A 137 -18.86 5.00 1.74
N ALA A 138 -19.78 5.73 1.11
CA ALA A 138 -21.01 6.18 1.76
C ALA A 138 -21.82 5.00 2.31
N ARG A 139 -21.97 3.92 1.53
CA ARG A 139 -22.64 2.69 1.96
C ARG A 139 -21.93 2.05 3.16
N LEU A 140 -20.61 1.89 3.11
CA LEU A 140 -19.85 1.29 4.22
C LEU A 140 -19.96 2.10 5.52
N LEU A 141 -19.94 3.44 5.43
CA LEU A 141 -20.13 4.31 6.60
C LEU A 141 -21.54 4.15 7.20
N GLU A 142 -22.58 4.14 6.36
CA GLU A 142 -23.97 3.97 6.78
C GLU A 142 -24.21 2.60 7.44
N GLU A 143 -23.79 1.51 6.77
CA GLU A 143 -23.96 0.13 7.27
C GLU A 143 -23.27 -0.11 8.61
N ASN A 144 -22.16 0.60 8.88
CA ASN A 144 -21.39 0.47 10.13
C ASN A 144 -21.69 1.59 11.15
N SER A 145 -22.69 2.45 10.89
CA SER A 145 -23.09 3.56 11.76
C SER A 145 -21.91 4.49 12.10
N ILE A 146 -21.05 4.76 11.12
CA ILE A 146 -19.88 5.65 11.26
C ILE A 146 -20.27 7.03 10.74
N ASP A 147 -20.09 8.05 11.58
CA ASP A 147 -20.27 9.43 11.17
C ASP A 147 -19.19 9.82 10.17
N PRO A 148 -19.53 10.41 9.01
CA PRO A 148 -18.53 10.86 8.04
C PRO A 148 -17.46 11.80 8.62
N SER A 149 -17.77 12.55 9.67
CA SER A 149 -16.81 13.41 10.38
C SER A 149 -15.71 12.64 11.14
N ALA A 150 -15.90 11.33 11.37
CA ALA A 150 -14.89 10.45 11.93
C ALA A 150 -13.79 10.08 10.92
N VAL A 151 -14.02 10.30 9.62
CA VAL A 151 -13.04 10.03 8.57
C VAL A 151 -11.93 11.07 8.63
N VAL A 152 -10.73 10.66 9.03
CA VAL A 152 -9.56 11.54 9.17
C VAL A 152 -8.81 11.75 7.85
N GLY A 153 -9.10 10.93 6.85
CA GLY A 153 -8.55 11.03 5.51
C GLY A 153 -8.74 9.74 4.72
N ALA A 154 -8.43 9.81 3.43
CA ALA A 154 -8.43 8.68 2.53
C ALA A 154 -7.06 8.47 1.88
N GLY A 155 -6.62 7.23 1.78
CA GLY A 155 -5.50 6.81 0.95
C GLY A 155 -6.03 6.19 -0.33
N ALA A 156 -5.36 6.39 -1.45
CA ALA A 156 -5.76 5.80 -2.72
C ALA A 156 -4.56 5.15 -3.43
N GLY A 157 -4.70 3.87 -3.73
CA GLY A 157 -3.77 3.09 -4.54
C GLY A 157 -4.17 3.12 -6.01
N ILE A 158 -3.21 3.44 -6.88
CA ILE A 158 -3.44 3.49 -8.31
C ILE A 158 -2.33 2.71 -9.02
N PRO A 159 -2.66 1.78 -9.93
CA PRO A 159 -1.68 1.00 -10.63
C PRO A 159 -0.94 1.83 -11.69
N GLY A 160 0.38 1.79 -11.63
CA GLY A 160 1.29 2.47 -12.56
C GLY A 160 2.04 3.63 -11.93
N PRO A 161 2.93 4.26 -12.69
CA PRO A 161 3.75 5.34 -12.17
C PRO A 161 2.92 6.60 -11.86
N ILE A 162 3.07 7.10 -10.65
CA ILE A 162 2.41 8.32 -10.15
C ILE A 162 3.48 9.33 -9.77
N ASP A 163 3.36 10.55 -10.27
CA ASP A 163 4.12 11.67 -9.70
C ASP A 163 3.49 12.06 -8.36
N ARG A 164 4.12 11.64 -7.26
CA ARG A 164 3.63 11.89 -5.90
C ARG A 164 3.56 13.38 -5.52
N ARG A 165 4.22 14.26 -6.26
CA ARG A 165 4.20 15.71 -6.00
C ARG A 165 2.96 16.37 -6.57
N SER A 166 2.50 15.89 -7.73
CA SER A 166 1.32 16.42 -8.41
C SER A 166 0.07 15.54 -8.25
N GLY A 167 0.23 14.28 -7.80
CA GLY A 167 -0.87 13.31 -7.78
C GLY A 167 -1.30 12.85 -9.17
N THR A 168 -0.49 13.13 -10.19
CA THR A 168 -0.84 12.88 -11.59
C THR A 168 -0.35 11.49 -12.03
N VAL A 169 -1.23 10.75 -12.69
CA VAL A 169 -0.88 9.46 -13.31
C VAL A 169 -0.03 9.70 -14.55
N ALA A 170 1.17 9.09 -14.58
CA ALA A 170 2.12 9.25 -15.67
C ALA A 170 1.81 8.31 -16.86
N GLN A 171 2.44 8.57 -18.00
CA GLN A 171 2.34 7.69 -19.17
C GLN A 171 2.86 6.28 -18.88
N GLY A 172 2.31 5.29 -19.59
CA GLY A 172 2.64 3.87 -19.37
C GLY A 172 1.85 3.22 -18.25
N ALA A 173 0.88 3.92 -17.66
CA ALA A 173 0.01 3.37 -16.62
C ALA A 173 -0.84 2.20 -17.11
N ILE A 174 -1.25 1.36 -16.16
CA ILE A 174 -2.18 0.24 -16.37
C ILE A 174 -3.60 0.75 -16.66
N LEU A 175 -3.90 1.97 -16.23
CA LEU A 175 -5.13 2.71 -16.50
C LEU A 175 -4.80 3.87 -17.47
N PRO A 176 -4.73 3.62 -18.77
CA PRO A 176 -4.39 4.66 -19.75
C PRO A 176 -5.41 5.79 -19.80
N GLU A 177 -6.66 5.53 -19.45
CA GLU A 177 -7.76 6.49 -19.37
C GLU A 177 -7.58 7.51 -18.23
N TRP A 178 -6.68 7.23 -17.28
CA TRP A 178 -6.38 8.07 -16.12
C TRP A 178 -5.12 8.93 -16.31
N VAL A 179 -4.39 8.75 -17.41
CA VAL A 179 -3.14 9.46 -17.68
C VAL A 179 -3.38 10.98 -17.76
N GLY A 180 -2.54 11.74 -17.05
CA GLY A 180 -2.61 13.21 -17.05
C GLY A 180 -3.67 13.80 -16.12
N ILE A 181 -4.47 12.96 -15.42
CA ILE A 181 -5.50 13.42 -14.49
C ILE A 181 -4.85 13.64 -13.12
N ASP A 182 -5.14 14.78 -12.49
CA ASP A 182 -4.83 15.07 -11.08
C ASP A 182 -5.83 14.33 -10.19
N ILE A 183 -5.52 13.09 -9.89
CA ILE A 183 -6.37 12.20 -9.09
C ILE A 183 -6.46 12.67 -7.65
N LEU A 184 -5.38 13.22 -7.10
CA LEU A 184 -5.35 13.72 -5.73
C LEU A 184 -6.44 14.77 -5.52
N HIS A 185 -6.44 15.82 -6.35
CA HIS A 185 -7.40 16.91 -6.24
C HIS A 185 -8.84 16.44 -6.48
N ARG A 186 -9.05 15.58 -7.49
CA ARG A 186 -10.37 15.01 -7.78
C ARG A 186 -10.94 14.20 -6.64
N LEU A 187 -10.11 13.38 -5.97
CA LEU A 187 -10.53 12.61 -4.80
C LEU A 187 -10.78 13.50 -3.58
N GLU A 188 -9.95 14.53 -3.33
CA GLU A 188 -10.17 15.47 -2.24
C GLU A 188 -11.51 16.20 -2.38
N GLU A 189 -11.84 16.66 -3.59
CA GLU A 189 -13.14 17.29 -3.87
C GLU A 189 -14.31 16.30 -3.68
N ALA A 190 -14.16 15.07 -4.17
CA ALA A 190 -15.24 14.09 -4.14
C ALA A 190 -15.49 13.49 -2.74
N LEU A 191 -14.44 13.28 -1.95
CA LEU A 191 -14.52 12.66 -0.61
C LEU A 191 -14.61 13.68 0.52
N ASN A 192 -14.37 14.96 0.24
CA ASN A 192 -14.37 16.06 1.22
C ASN A 192 -13.50 15.78 2.46
N CYS A 193 -12.36 15.14 2.27
CA CYS A 193 -11.35 14.86 3.30
C CYS A 193 -9.95 14.91 2.70
N PRO A 194 -8.88 15.03 3.52
CA PRO A 194 -7.50 14.91 3.03
C PRO A 194 -7.26 13.58 2.33
N VAL A 195 -6.62 13.62 1.16
CA VAL A 195 -6.32 12.42 0.37
C VAL A 195 -4.81 12.26 0.17
N PHE A 196 -4.36 11.01 0.18
CA PHE A 196 -2.97 10.61 -0.07
C PHE A 196 -2.95 9.55 -1.16
N VAL A 197 -2.22 9.79 -2.24
CA VAL A 197 -2.16 8.89 -3.39
C VAL A 197 -0.78 8.25 -3.49
N ASP A 198 -0.74 6.96 -3.76
CA ASP A 198 0.52 6.24 -4.01
C ASP A 198 0.31 5.11 -5.03
N ASN A 199 1.41 4.56 -5.53
CA ASN A 199 1.40 3.37 -6.36
C ASN A 199 0.93 2.15 -5.55
N ASP A 200 0.17 1.27 -6.17
CA ASP A 200 -0.41 0.07 -5.57
C ASP A 200 0.65 -0.90 -4.97
N ALA A 201 1.80 -1.08 -5.63
CA ALA A 201 2.87 -1.93 -5.09
C ALA A 201 3.56 -1.30 -3.87
N ASN A 202 3.71 0.03 -3.81
CA ASN A 202 4.20 0.72 -2.62
C ASN A 202 3.25 0.53 -1.44
N LEU A 203 1.95 0.61 -1.68
CA LEU A 203 0.93 0.38 -0.65
C LEU A 203 0.92 -1.08 -0.21
N GLY A 204 1.12 -2.03 -1.14
CA GLY A 204 1.32 -3.43 -0.80
C GLY A 204 2.50 -3.64 0.16
N ALA A 205 3.64 -3.00 -0.09
CA ALA A 205 4.78 -3.05 0.82
C ALA A 205 4.47 -2.44 2.20
N LEU A 206 3.77 -1.31 2.22
CA LEU A 206 3.35 -0.66 3.45
C LEU A 206 2.38 -1.52 4.25
N SER A 207 1.45 -2.22 3.59
CA SER A 207 0.50 -3.11 4.26
C SER A 207 1.19 -4.29 4.94
N GLU A 208 2.20 -4.88 4.31
CA GLU A 208 2.93 -6.03 4.85
C GLU A 208 3.66 -5.71 6.15
N VAL A 209 4.22 -4.51 6.28
CA VAL A 209 4.88 -4.08 7.53
C VAL A 209 3.89 -3.52 8.56
N THR A 210 2.65 -3.23 8.17
CA THR A 210 1.63 -2.66 9.06
C THR A 210 0.66 -3.72 9.58
N TRP A 211 0.09 -4.54 8.71
CA TRP A 211 -0.90 -5.59 9.04
C TRP A 211 -0.38 -7.01 8.84
N GLY A 212 0.65 -7.17 8.00
CA GLY A 212 1.25 -8.47 7.72
C GLY A 212 2.17 -8.96 8.83
N PRO A 213 2.68 -10.18 8.69
CA PRO A 213 3.61 -10.78 9.65
C PRO A 213 5.01 -10.16 9.63
N HIS A 214 5.23 -9.10 8.83
CA HIS A 214 6.55 -8.53 8.56
C HIS A 214 6.79 -7.18 9.27
N SER A 215 6.05 -6.86 10.35
CA SER A 215 6.12 -5.56 11.06
C SER A 215 7.49 -5.22 11.66
N GLY A 216 8.35 -6.20 11.88
CA GLY A 216 9.71 -5.99 12.41
C GLY A 216 10.82 -5.99 11.36
N VAL A 217 10.47 -6.15 10.08
CA VAL A 217 11.45 -6.26 8.99
C VAL A 217 11.91 -4.88 8.54
N SER A 218 13.23 -4.68 8.46
CA SER A 218 13.80 -3.40 8.06
C SER A 218 13.94 -3.26 6.53
N ASN A 219 14.18 -4.36 5.82
CA ASN A 219 14.38 -4.34 4.37
C ASN A 219 13.46 -5.37 3.71
N LEU A 220 12.35 -4.89 3.19
CA LEU A 220 11.32 -5.70 2.54
C LEU A 220 11.11 -5.22 1.10
N MET A 221 10.92 -6.17 0.18
CA MET A 221 10.38 -5.92 -1.14
C MET A 221 9.02 -6.59 -1.26
N PHE A 222 7.99 -5.83 -1.61
CA PHE A 222 6.71 -6.37 -2.03
C PHE A 222 6.68 -6.42 -3.55
N LEU A 223 6.45 -7.58 -4.14
CA LEU A 223 6.30 -7.76 -5.56
C LEU A 223 4.84 -8.02 -5.90
N LYS A 224 4.21 -7.11 -6.63
CA LYS A 224 2.86 -7.29 -7.16
C LYS A 224 2.92 -7.90 -8.55
N ILE A 225 2.35 -9.12 -8.71
CA ILE A 225 2.14 -9.77 -10.01
C ILE A 225 0.65 -9.67 -10.34
N GLY A 226 0.29 -8.73 -11.20
CA GLY A 226 -1.07 -8.45 -11.64
C GLY A 226 -1.14 -8.20 -13.13
N SER A 227 -2.06 -7.35 -13.59
CA SER A 227 -2.12 -6.91 -15.00
C SER A 227 -0.84 -6.24 -15.48
N GLY A 228 -0.03 -5.70 -14.56
CA GLY A 228 1.36 -5.36 -14.70
C GLY A 228 2.18 -5.98 -13.57
N ILE A 229 3.48 -5.67 -13.54
CA ILE A 229 4.40 -6.09 -12.47
C ILE A 229 5.08 -4.85 -11.89
N GLY A 230 4.91 -4.65 -10.59
CA GLY A 230 5.53 -3.57 -9.85
C GLY A 230 6.10 -4.06 -8.52
N ALA A 231 7.00 -3.30 -7.92
CA ALA A 231 7.51 -3.56 -6.58
C ALA A 231 7.42 -2.33 -5.69
N GLY A 232 7.11 -2.55 -4.42
CA GLY A 232 7.26 -1.57 -3.35
C GLY A 232 8.44 -1.93 -2.46
N LEU A 233 9.16 -0.93 -1.99
CA LEU A 233 10.37 -1.13 -1.19
C LEU A 233 10.22 -0.48 0.18
N ILE A 234 10.52 -1.26 1.22
CA ILE A 234 10.81 -0.75 2.56
C ILE A 234 12.31 -0.90 2.77
N LEU A 235 13.02 0.19 3.03
CA LEU A 235 14.45 0.17 3.32
C LEU A 235 14.69 0.89 4.66
N ASN A 236 15.42 0.22 5.56
CA ASN A 236 15.62 0.71 6.93
C ASN A 236 14.30 1.02 7.68
N GLY A 237 13.27 0.20 7.45
CA GLY A 237 11.96 0.32 8.10
C GLY A 237 11.06 1.43 7.54
N VAL A 238 11.46 2.11 6.46
CA VAL A 238 10.67 3.17 5.84
C VAL A 238 10.44 2.93 4.34
N PRO A 239 9.29 3.34 3.79
CA PRO A 239 9.06 3.25 2.35
C PRO A 239 10.10 4.05 1.56
N TYR A 240 10.66 3.42 0.52
CA TYR A 240 11.67 4.02 -0.34
C TYR A 240 11.07 4.44 -1.69
N TYR A 241 11.14 5.71 -1.99
CA TYR A 241 10.50 6.31 -3.16
C TYR A 241 11.47 6.82 -4.23
N GLY A 242 12.77 6.76 -3.98
CA GLY A 242 13.78 7.30 -4.88
C GLY A 242 13.71 8.81 -5.05
N ASN A 243 14.29 9.30 -6.14
CA ASN A 243 14.44 10.75 -6.37
C ASN A 243 13.10 11.44 -6.74
N VAL A 244 12.32 10.82 -7.61
CA VAL A 244 11.08 11.42 -8.17
C VAL A 244 9.80 10.74 -7.70
N GLY A 245 9.89 9.80 -6.76
CA GLY A 245 8.74 9.07 -6.25
C GLY A 245 8.37 7.82 -7.07
N ILE A 246 9.16 7.49 -8.08
CA ILE A 246 8.93 6.32 -8.95
C ILE A 246 10.07 5.33 -8.70
N THR A 247 9.76 4.26 -7.95
CA THR A 247 10.67 3.14 -7.65
C THR A 247 9.95 1.83 -7.89
N GLY A 248 10.71 0.74 -7.94
CA GLY A 248 10.10 -0.58 -8.02
C GLY A 248 9.55 -0.97 -9.39
N GLU A 249 9.87 -0.24 -10.45
CA GLU A 249 9.46 -0.51 -11.84
C GLU A 249 10.16 -1.75 -12.44
N ILE A 250 10.27 -2.82 -11.63
CA ILE A 250 10.95 -4.08 -11.98
C ILE A 250 10.28 -4.77 -13.18
N GLY A 251 8.98 -4.56 -13.38
CA GLY A 251 8.23 -5.07 -14.53
C GLY A 251 8.78 -4.57 -15.87
N HIS A 252 9.49 -3.43 -15.85
CA HIS A 252 10.11 -2.84 -17.04
C HIS A 252 11.62 -3.16 -17.17
N ALA A 253 12.16 -4.01 -16.28
CA ALA A 253 13.49 -4.57 -16.47
C ALA A 253 13.51 -5.49 -17.70
N THR A 254 14.48 -5.27 -18.61
CA THR A 254 14.63 -6.09 -19.82
C THR A 254 15.15 -7.49 -19.43
N ILE A 255 14.36 -8.52 -19.71
CA ILE A 255 14.69 -9.94 -19.49
C ILE A 255 15.13 -10.59 -20.79
N HIS A 256 14.54 -10.17 -21.91
CA HIS A 256 14.89 -10.65 -23.25
C HIS A 256 15.06 -9.50 -24.23
N GLU A 257 16.30 -9.24 -24.69
CA GLU A 257 16.61 -8.11 -25.57
C GLU A 257 15.81 -8.14 -26.90
N HIS A 258 15.47 -9.32 -27.39
CA HIS A 258 14.66 -9.52 -28.60
C HIS A 258 13.17 -9.86 -28.33
N GLY A 259 12.71 -9.63 -27.10
CA GLY A 259 11.33 -9.90 -26.71
C GLY A 259 10.30 -8.93 -27.31
N LEU A 260 9.08 -9.03 -26.84
CA LEU A 260 7.97 -8.17 -27.29
C LEU A 260 8.22 -6.70 -26.90
N VAL A 261 7.64 -5.78 -27.68
CA VAL A 261 7.61 -4.35 -27.32
C VAL A 261 6.66 -4.18 -26.14
N CYS A 262 7.15 -3.55 -25.09
CA CYS A 262 6.38 -3.23 -23.90
C CYS A 262 5.63 -1.89 -24.08
N ARG A 263 4.52 -1.70 -23.37
CA ARG A 263 3.79 -0.42 -23.33
C ARG A 263 4.64 0.78 -22.88
N CYS A 264 5.73 0.55 -22.11
CA CYS A 264 6.66 1.61 -21.70
C CYS A 264 7.58 2.09 -22.85
N GLY A 265 7.51 1.47 -24.05
CA GLY A 265 8.36 1.74 -25.19
C GLY A 265 9.62 0.88 -25.28
N ASN A 266 10.04 0.23 -24.18
CA ASN A 266 11.15 -0.71 -24.18
C ASN A 266 10.77 -2.07 -24.78
N ARG A 267 11.75 -2.94 -24.97
CA ARG A 267 11.58 -4.29 -25.51
C ARG A 267 11.97 -5.35 -24.51
N GLY A 268 11.21 -6.46 -24.44
CA GLY A 268 11.52 -7.63 -23.64
C GLY A 268 11.48 -7.42 -22.13
N CYS A 269 10.65 -6.50 -21.68
CA CYS A 269 10.40 -6.25 -20.27
C CYS A 269 9.82 -7.49 -19.57
N LEU A 270 10.11 -7.68 -18.29
CA LEU A 270 9.56 -8.76 -17.46
C LEU A 270 8.03 -8.83 -17.57
N GLU A 271 7.35 -7.70 -17.59
CA GLU A 271 5.90 -7.60 -17.68
C GLU A 271 5.34 -8.27 -18.95
N THR A 272 6.06 -8.21 -20.07
CA THR A 272 5.67 -8.87 -21.34
C THR A 272 5.78 -10.39 -21.30
N ILE A 273 6.28 -10.96 -20.19
CA ILE A 273 6.46 -12.39 -19.99
C ILE A 273 5.59 -12.89 -18.85
N ALA A 274 5.56 -12.16 -17.73
CA ALA A 274 5.09 -12.69 -16.45
C ALA A 274 3.88 -11.93 -15.87
N SER A 275 3.29 -10.95 -16.57
CA SER A 275 2.04 -10.33 -16.12
C SER A 275 0.83 -11.27 -16.31
N THR A 276 -0.21 -11.10 -15.51
CA THR A 276 -1.46 -11.87 -15.70
C THR A 276 -2.10 -11.58 -17.03
N THR A 277 -1.94 -10.36 -17.57
CA THR A 277 -2.40 -10.01 -18.93
C THR A 277 -1.74 -10.91 -19.97
N THR A 278 -0.42 -11.05 -19.91
CA THR A 278 0.33 -11.92 -20.82
C THR A 278 -0.03 -13.40 -20.65
N MET A 279 -0.17 -13.87 -19.41
CA MET A 279 -0.58 -15.25 -19.13
C MET A 279 -1.97 -15.55 -19.72
N ILE A 280 -2.94 -14.63 -19.54
CA ILE A 280 -4.29 -14.74 -20.09
C ILE A 280 -4.26 -14.78 -21.62
N GLU A 281 -3.47 -13.91 -22.26
CA GLU A 281 -3.31 -13.90 -23.71
C GLU A 281 -2.70 -15.20 -24.25
N LEU A 282 -1.72 -15.76 -23.53
CA LEU A 282 -1.10 -17.03 -23.94
C LEU A 282 -2.06 -18.21 -23.83
N LEU A 283 -2.79 -18.29 -22.70
CA LEU A 283 -3.72 -19.38 -22.41
C LEU A 283 -5.04 -19.26 -23.18
N GLY A 284 -5.48 -18.04 -23.50
CA GLY A 284 -6.71 -17.76 -24.22
C GLY A 284 -6.62 -17.99 -25.75
N ARG A 285 -5.45 -18.32 -26.29
CA ARG A 285 -5.28 -18.56 -27.72
C ARG A 285 -6.12 -19.74 -28.18
N GLY A 286 -7.11 -19.47 -29.03
CA GLY A 286 -8.03 -20.50 -29.56
C GLY A 286 -9.20 -20.84 -28.63
N GLN A 287 -9.45 -20.01 -27.61
CA GLN A 287 -10.64 -20.13 -26.76
C GLN A 287 -11.60 -18.96 -27.02
N ASP A 288 -12.92 -19.26 -27.00
CA ASP A 288 -13.98 -18.24 -27.16
C ASP A 288 -14.30 -17.47 -25.87
N THR A 289 -13.75 -17.93 -24.72
CA THR A 289 -14.00 -17.31 -23.41
C THR A 289 -12.81 -16.49 -22.93
N LEU A 290 -13.10 -15.28 -22.45
CA LEU A 290 -12.08 -14.45 -21.79
C LEU A 290 -11.72 -15.05 -20.43
N LEU A 291 -10.47 -15.47 -20.29
CA LEU A 291 -9.94 -15.93 -19.00
C LEU A 291 -9.75 -14.76 -18.03
N THR A 292 -9.84 -15.06 -16.75
CA THR A 292 -9.54 -14.16 -15.63
C THR A 292 -8.31 -14.66 -14.85
N PRO A 293 -7.68 -13.84 -14.02
CA PRO A 293 -6.62 -14.31 -13.11
C PRO A 293 -7.08 -15.45 -12.19
N GLN A 294 -8.34 -15.45 -11.78
CA GLN A 294 -8.95 -16.50 -10.97
C GLN A 294 -9.04 -17.82 -11.73
N ASP A 295 -9.27 -17.76 -13.05
CA ASP A 295 -9.25 -18.94 -13.90
C ASP A 295 -7.84 -19.55 -13.99
N ILE A 296 -6.79 -18.71 -14.05
CA ILE A 296 -5.40 -19.20 -13.99
C ILE A 296 -5.17 -19.97 -12.68
N VAL A 297 -5.57 -19.38 -11.54
CA VAL A 297 -5.43 -20.03 -10.23
C VAL A 297 -6.18 -21.36 -10.22
N ARG A 298 -7.47 -21.35 -10.60
CA ARG A 298 -8.32 -22.55 -10.61
C ARG A 298 -7.75 -23.66 -11.50
N ASN A 299 -7.38 -23.33 -12.74
CA ASN A 299 -6.88 -24.31 -13.71
C ASN A 299 -5.51 -24.89 -13.30
N CYS A 300 -4.62 -24.03 -12.78
CA CYS A 300 -3.32 -24.44 -12.28
C CYS A 300 -3.45 -25.42 -11.10
N LEU A 301 -4.32 -25.12 -10.12
CA LEU A 301 -4.62 -25.99 -8.99
C LEU A 301 -5.31 -27.29 -9.42
N ALA A 302 -6.09 -27.27 -10.49
CA ALA A 302 -6.70 -28.45 -11.09
C ALA A 302 -5.71 -29.33 -11.88
N GLY A 303 -4.45 -28.91 -12.02
CA GLY A 303 -3.41 -29.66 -12.70
C GLY A 303 -3.36 -29.49 -14.22
N ASP A 304 -3.98 -28.40 -14.75
CA ASP A 304 -3.88 -28.11 -16.18
C ASP A 304 -2.43 -27.83 -16.59
N SER A 305 -1.88 -28.70 -17.43
CA SER A 305 -0.46 -28.71 -17.80
C SER A 305 -0.04 -27.43 -18.55
N ALA A 306 -0.94 -26.85 -19.36
CA ALA A 306 -0.64 -25.62 -20.10
C ALA A 306 -0.55 -24.44 -19.12
N THR A 307 -1.50 -24.33 -18.20
CA THR A 307 -1.52 -23.27 -17.18
C THR A 307 -0.32 -23.40 -16.24
N GLN A 308 -0.01 -24.61 -15.77
CA GLN A 308 1.17 -24.85 -14.93
C GLN A 308 2.47 -24.47 -15.64
N ARG A 309 2.60 -24.77 -16.94
CA ARG A 309 3.77 -24.38 -17.73
C ARG A 309 3.91 -22.86 -17.81
N VAL A 310 2.83 -22.15 -18.11
CA VAL A 310 2.83 -20.67 -18.20
C VAL A 310 3.19 -20.03 -16.86
N VAL A 311 2.68 -20.57 -15.75
CA VAL A 311 2.99 -20.09 -14.39
C VAL A 311 4.45 -20.37 -14.03
N ASP A 312 5.00 -21.56 -14.38
CA ASP A 312 6.39 -21.92 -14.13
C ASP A 312 7.37 -21.02 -14.91
N ASP A 313 7.13 -20.82 -16.19
CA ASP A 313 7.94 -19.96 -17.06
C ASP A 313 7.94 -18.48 -16.56
N ALA A 314 6.77 -17.99 -16.18
CA ALA A 314 6.63 -16.65 -15.61
C ALA A 314 7.35 -16.54 -14.25
N GLY A 315 7.20 -17.53 -13.39
CA GLY A 315 7.88 -17.58 -12.09
C GLY A 315 9.41 -17.58 -12.22
N LEU A 316 9.96 -18.34 -13.18
CA LEU A 316 11.40 -18.36 -13.48
C LEU A 316 11.89 -16.97 -13.96
N ALA A 317 11.12 -16.31 -14.83
CA ALA A 317 11.46 -14.97 -15.31
C ALA A 317 11.44 -13.92 -14.18
N VAL A 318 10.43 -13.97 -13.31
CA VAL A 318 10.32 -13.15 -12.09
C VAL A 318 11.51 -13.41 -11.18
N GLY A 319 11.82 -14.66 -10.89
CA GLY A 319 12.94 -15.05 -10.04
C GLY A 319 14.29 -14.54 -10.55
N ARG A 320 14.50 -14.57 -11.88
CA ARG A 320 15.67 -13.98 -12.51
C ARG A 320 15.79 -12.47 -12.24
N ALA A 321 14.70 -11.74 -12.41
CA ALA A 321 14.68 -10.30 -12.12
C ALA A 321 14.94 -10.01 -10.65
N LEU A 322 14.31 -10.78 -9.77
CA LEU A 322 14.48 -10.66 -8.31
C LEU A 322 15.92 -10.97 -7.88
N GLY A 323 16.58 -11.98 -8.46
CA GLY A 323 17.98 -12.29 -8.19
C GLY A 323 18.90 -11.10 -8.49
N ASN A 324 18.70 -10.44 -9.62
CA ASN A 324 19.46 -9.26 -9.99
C ASN A 324 19.25 -8.09 -9.00
N VAL A 325 17.99 -7.83 -8.60
CA VAL A 325 17.65 -6.76 -7.66
C VAL A 325 18.15 -7.10 -6.25
N SER A 326 18.02 -8.36 -5.81
CA SER A 326 18.50 -8.78 -4.50
C SER A 326 19.99 -8.61 -4.33
N ASN A 327 20.78 -8.78 -5.39
CA ASN A 327 22.22 -8.49 -5.38
C ASN A 327 22.54 -7.01 -5.12
N LEU A 328 21.59 -6.09 -5.36
CA LEU A 328 21.78 -4.65 -5.18
C LEU A 328 21.25 -4.15 -3.83
N ILE A 329 20.10 -4.64 -3.39
CA ILE A 329 19.40 -4.12 -2.20
C ILE A 329 19.39 -5.10 -1.02
N ASN A 330 19.71 -6.38 -1.25
CA ASN A 330 19.76 -7.45 -0.25
C ASN A 330 18.59 -7.41 0.75
N PRO A 331 17.33 -7.61 0.30
CA PRO A 331 16.17 -7.57 1.19
C PRO A 331 16.17 -8.80 2.12
N GLU A 332 15.70 -8.62 3.35
CA GLU A 332 15.46 -9.71 4.28
C GLU A 332 14.33 -10.64 3.79
N VAL A 333 13.28 -10.01 3.23
CA VAL A 333 12.14 -10.75 2.70
C VAL A 333 11.62 -10.12 1.41
N ILE A 334 11.23 -10.98 0.48
CA ILE A 334 10.45 -10.62 -0.71
C ILE A 334 9.07 -11.24 -0.54
N VAL A 335 8.05 -10.39 -0.52
CA VAL A 335 6.65 -10.83 -0.41
C VAL A 335 5.99 -10.72 -1.77
N VAL A 336 5.45 -11.83 -2.27
CA VAL A 336 4.76 -11.87 -3.56
C VAL A 336 3.26 -11.71 -3.32
N GLY A 337 2.66 -10.70 -3.93
CA GLY A 337 1.24 -10.39 -3.87
C GLY A 337 0.59 -10.31 -5.24
N GLY A 338 -0.69 -9.93 -5.24
CA GLY A 338 -1.52 -9.83 -6.44
C GLY A 338 -2.48 -11.00 -6.61
N PRO A 339 -3.26 -11.02 -7.71
CA PRO A 339 -4.37 -11.96 -7.91
C PRO A 339 -3.95 -13.43 -8.03
N LEU A 340 -2.66 -13.72 -8.23
CA LEU A 340 -2.13 -15.08 -8.30
C LEU A 340 -1.68 -15.63 -6.94
N ALA A 341 -1.83 -14.89 -5.85
CA ALA A 341 -1.40 -15.31 -4.50
C ALA A 341 -1.99 -16.68 -4.08
N GLY A 342 -3.18 -17.03 -4.56
CA GLY A 342 -3.81 -18.32 -4.31
C GLY A 342 -3.06 -19.54 -4.86
N LEU A 343 -2.03 -19.35 -5.69
CA LEU A 343 -1.19 -20.43 -6.22
C LEU A 343 -0.19 -20.98 -5.18
N GLY A 344 0.16 -20.17 -4.16
CA GLY A 344 1.13 -20.57 -3.14
C GLY A 344 2.46 -21.03 -3.74
N ASP A 345 2.91 -22.24 -3.36
CA ASP A 345 4.19 -22.78 -3.80
C ASP A 345 4.26 -23.08 -5.31
N LEU A 346 3.13 -23.28 -6.00
CA LEU A 346 3.13 -23.43 -7.47
C LEU A 346 3.70 -22.18 -8.18
N LEU A 347 3.58 -21.01 -7.57
CA LEU A 347 4.19 -19.77 -8.06
C LEU A 347 5.52 -19.48 -7.37
N LEU A 348 5.63 -19.70 -6.05
CA LEU A 348 6.84 -19.36 -5.29
C LEU A 348 8.04 -20.24 -5.66
N ASP A 349 7.85 -21.53 -5.94
CA ASP A 349 8.96 -22.44 -6.26
C ASP A 349 9.70 -22.08 -7.55
N PRO A 350 9.04 -21.81 -8.68
CA PRO A 350 9.74 -21.33 -9.87
C PRO A 350 10.41 -19.97 -9.63
N ILE A 351 9.79 -19.04 -8.86
CA ILE A 351 10.41 -17.78 -8.48
C ILE A 351 11.68 -18.06 -7.67
N ARG A 352 11.63 -18.94 -6.68
CA ARG A 352 12.80 -19.30 -5.85
C ARG A 352 13.92 -19.89 -6.68
N ARG A 353 13.63 -20.82 -7.60
CA ARG A 353 14.62 -21.39 -8.52
C ARG A 353 15.30 -20.31 -9.36
N GLY A 354 14.52 -19.38 -9.90
CA GLY A 354 15.03 -18.25 -10.68
C GLY A 354 15.89 -17.31 -9.84
N LEU A 355 15.47 -16.96 -8.63
CA LEU A 355 16.18 -16.09 -7.71
C LEU A 355 17.54 -16.67 -7.30
N VAL A 356 17.56 -17.89 -6.79
CA VAL A 356 18.79 -18.56 -6.33
C VAL A 356 19.80 -18.72 -7.48
N ARG A 357 19.32 -18.99 -8.71
CA ARG A 357 20.19 -19.13 -9.88
C ARG A 357 20.88 -17.82 -10.30
N HIS A 358 20.29 -16.65 -10.00
CA HIS A 358 20.76 -15.35 -10.50
C HIS A 358 21.25 -14.42 -9.38
N ALA A 359 21.02 -14.76 -8.12
CA ALA A 359 21.62 -14.09 -6.98
C ALA A 359 23.02 -14.66 -6.68
N VAL A 360 23.88 -13.87 -6.02
CA VAL A 360 25.08 -14.44 -5.39
C VAL A 360 24.65 -15.40 -4.27
N PRO A 361 25.40 -16.51 -4.04
CA PRO A 361 24.91 -17.61 -3.18
C PRO A 361 24.38 -17.13 -1.81
N VAL A 362 25.16 -16.30 -1.11
CA VAL A 362 24.77 -15.81 0.23
C VAL A 362 23.46 -14.99 0.21
N VAL A 363 23.22 -14.20 -0.84
CA VAL A 363 21.98 -13.43 -0.99
C VAL A 363 20.82 -14.36 -1.30
N GLY A 364 21.02 -15.32 -2.21
CA GLY A 364 19.97 -16.31 -2.55
C GLY A 364 19.57 -17.20 -1.38
N GLU A 365 20.49 -17.49 -0.48
CA GLU A 365 20.26 -18.31 0.72
C GLU A 365 19.62 -17.54 1.86
N THR A 366 19.90 -16.24 2.00
CA THR A 366 19.43 -15.40 3.13
C THR A 366 18.16 -14.61 2.84
N THR A 367 17.82 -14.39 1.55
CA THR A 367 16.58 -13.71 1.18
C THR A 367 15.39 -14.65 1.32
N HIS A 368 14.49 -14.35 2.25
CA HIS A 368 13.24 -15.10 2.41
C HIS A 368 12.23 -14.73 1.31
N LEU A 369 11.58 -15.74 0.74
CA LEU A 369 10.50 -15.55 -0.23
C LEU A 369 9.20 -16.04 0.40
N ALA A 370 8.19 -15.17 0.46
CA ALA A 370 6.89 -15.46 1.05
C ALA A 370 5.74 -15.00 0.14
N MET A 371 4.58 -15.64 0.29
CA MET A 371 3.34 -15.16 -0.31
C MET A 371 2.66 -14.17 0.64
N SER A 372 2.08 -13.11 0.11
CA SER A 372 1.28 -12.16 0.91
C SER A 372 0.11 -12.88 1.57
N SER A 373 0.00 -12.75 2.89
CA SER A 373 -1.14 -13.26 3.67
C SER A 373 -2.34 -12.31 3.63
N LEU A 374 -2.17 -11.09 3.14
CA LEU A 374 -3.21 -10.07 3.07
C LEU A 374 -4.11 -10.25 1.83
N GLY A 375 -3.67 -11.03 0.85
CA GLY A 375 -4.43 -11.32 -0.37
C GLY A 375 -4.76 -10.06 -1.16
N ALA A 376 -5.96 -10.01 -1.74
CA ALA A 376 -6.44 -8.88 -2.55
C ALA A 376 -6.75 -7.61 -1.74
N ARG A 377 -6.47 -7.59 -0.44
CA ARG A 377 -6.70 -6.44 0.46
C ARG A 377 -5.45 -5.60 0.67
N ALA A 378 -4.28 -6.13 0.30
CA ALA A 378 -2.98 -5.55 0.64
C ALA A 378 -2.91 -4.07 0.26
N GLU A 379 -3.27 -3.72 -0.95
CA GLU A 379 -3.17 -2.36 -1.47
C GLU A 379 -4.12 -1.39 -0.75
N ALA A 380 -5.37 -1.78 -0.53
CA ALA A 380 -6.33 -0.95 0.21
C ALA A 380 -5.95 -0.78 1.68
N LEU A 381 -5.43 -1.83 2.33
CA LEU A 381 -4.87 -1.75 3.68
C LEU A 381 -3.67 -0.81 3.73
N GLY A 382 -2.76 -0.92 2.77
CA GLY A 382 -1.63 -0.01 2.64
C GLY A 382 -2.06 1.44 2.42
N ALA A 383 -3.13 1.66 1.67
CA ALA A 383 -3.73 2.98 1.47
C ALA A 383 -4.26 3.56 2.80
N ALA A 384 -4.96 2.76 3.61
CA ALA A 384 -5.37 3.19 4.95
C ALA A 384 -4.17 3.46 5.87
N ALA A 385 -3.09 2.64 5.81
CA ALA A 385 -1.85 2.89 6.55
C ALA A 385 -1.20 4.21 6.15
N LEU A 386 -1.22 4.55 4.87
CA LEU A 386 -0.67 5.81 4.36
C LEU A 386 -1.35 7.02 5.01
N VAL A 387 -2.67 6.97 5.24
CA VAL A 387 -3.40 8.01 5.97
C VAL A 387 -2.83 8.17 7.38
N PHE A 388 -2.67 7.07 8.10
CA PHE A 388 -2.14 7.11 9.46
C PHE A 388 -0.70 7.61 9.51
N GLN A 389 0.14 7.27 8.54
CA GLN A 389 1.50 7.84 8.43
C GLN A 389 1.50 9.35 8.28
N HIS A 390 0.58 9.92 7.47
CA HIS A 390 0.49 11.36 7.25
C HIS A 390 -0.21 12.09 8.40
N ALA A 391 -1.16 11.43 9.05
CA ALA A 391 -1.77 11.94 10.29
C ALA A 391 -0.81 11.89 11.50
N GLY A 392 0.37 11.31 11.33
CA GLY A 392 1.34 11.16 12.41
C GLY A 392 1.18 9.89 13.23
N ILE A 393 0.55 8.89 12.63
CA ILE A 393 0.20 7.65 13.29
C ILE A 393 0.91 6.54 12.52
N THR A 394 2.12 6.16 12.91
CA THR A 394 2.82 5.00 12.33
C THR A 394 3.06 3.93 13.37
N THR A 395 2.96 2.66 12.95
CA THR A 395 3.57 1.52 13.64
C THR A 395 5.07 1.51 13.36
N LYS A 396 5.85 1.03 14.30
CA LYS A 396 7.19 0.53 14.03
C LYS A 396 7.10 -0.83 13.43
#